data_5ef1f6bba8ee48a1d7a7d00866c2de5e
#
_entry.id   5ef1f6bba8ee48a1d7a7d00866c2de5e
#
_cell.length_a   1.000
_cell.length_b   1.000
_cell.length_c   1.000
_cell.angle_alpha   90.00
_cell.angle_beta   90.00
_cell.angle_gamma   90.00
#
_symmetry.space_group_name_H-M   'P 1'
#
loop_
_entity.id
_entity.type
_entity.pdbx_description
1 polymer ?
#
loop_
_entity_poly.entity_id
_entity_poly.type
_entity_poly.pdbx_seq_one_letter_code
_entity_poly.pdbx_strand_id
1 'polypeptide(L)'
;IDRQSELFAQLAAKKIGIDKSVIHMEMAGWKILHYVQNAKNCNFEKSNEQLTVAMKYLHRLHEVEPDESVKIFDNVAEGKKLMDIASATKGNLRKEFADLVEKVERLYPLVKADAKRLGYGLVLCHNDTYEPNYLYDEKGEIYLIDWEYTGLNYAANDIGCILCRYDWSDEQIERYLKTFVGRTLTEDEHRYYIAFIPISAFYWFCWGLYKGSVGDDDSFFFLPSYRNLVRFIDFALESYGEKE
;
A
#
# COMPACT_ATOMS: atom_id res chain seq x y z
N ILE A 1 8.86 -1.28 11.49
CA ILE A 1 8.49 -2.70 11.25
C ILE A 1 7.97 -3.29 12.54
N ASP A 2 6.77 -3.87 12.51
CA ASP A 2 6.20 -4.63 13.62
C ASP A 2 6.37 -6.13 13.36
N ARG A 3 7.28 -6.78 14.11
CA ARG A 3 7.66 -8.17 13.86
C ARG A 3 6.55 -9.18 14.20
N GLN A 4 5.62 -8.83 15.08
CA GLN A 4 4.48 -9.70 15.38
C GLN A 4 3.49 -9.71 14.24
N SER A 5 3.15 -8.54 13.71
CA SER A 5 2.28 -8.42 12.52
C SER A 5 2.90 -9.12 11.31
N GLU A 6 4.20 -8.94 11.06
CA GLU A 6 4.92 -9.59 9.97
C GLU A 6 4.89 -11.13 10.09
N LEU A 7 5.21 -11.66 11.28
CA LEU A 7 5.18 -13.11 11.53
C LEU A 7 3.78 -13.69 11.32
N PHE A 8 2.76 -13.05 11.90
CA PHE A 8 1.37 -13.47 11.73
C PHE A 8 0.98 -13.54 10.24
N ALA A 9 1.20 -12.44 9.53
CA ALA A 9 0.80 -12.33 8.12
C ALA A 9 1.56 -13.31 7.22
N GLN A 10 2.86 -13.48 7.44
CA GLN A 10 3.65 -14.39 6.63
C GLN A 10 3.23 -15.86 6.83
N LEU A 11 2.90 -16.26 8.06
CA LEU A 11 2.36 -17.58 8.33
C LEU A 11 0.95 -17.75 7.75
N ALA A 12 0.11 -16.72 7.84
CA ALA A 12 -1.20 -16.70 7.21
C ALA A 12 -1.10 -16.81 5.68
N ALA A 13 -0.23 -16.02 5.05
CA ALA A 13 0.03 -16.04 3.62
C ALA A 13 0.48 -17.42 3.12
N LYS A 14 1.37 -18.08 3.87
CA LYS A 14 1.76 -19.49 3.62
C LYS A 14 0.53 -20.42 3.67
N LYS A 15 -0.27 -20.32 4.74
CA LYS A 15 -1.44 -21.18 4.95
C LYS A 15 -2.49 -21.05 3.84
N ILE A 16 -2.73 -19.83 3.38
CA ILE A 16 -3.67 -19.55 2.29
C ILE A 16 -3.02 -19.65 0.89
N GLY A 17 -1.72 -20.00 0.81
CA GLY A 17 -1.02 -20.28 -0.44
C GLY A 17 -0.74 -19.06 -1.31
N ILE A 18 -0.59 -17.87 -0.70
CA ILE A 18 -0.18 -16.62 -1.36
C ILE A 18 1.36 -16.52 -1.38
N ASP A 19 2.01 -16.84 -0.26
CA ASP A 19 3.48 -16.94 -0.18
C ASP A 19 3.86 -18.38 0.16
N LYS A 20 4.18 -19.16 -0.86
CA LYS A 20 4.62 -20.54 -0.72
C LYS A 20 6.12 -20.67 -0.45
N SER A 21 6.87 -19.55 -0.50
CA SER A 21 8.32 -19.55 -0.30
C SER A 21 8.71 -19.75 1.17
N VAL A 22 7.84 -19.42 2.11
CA VAL A 22 8.13 -19.42 3.54
C VAL A 22 8.35 -20.84 4.08
N ILE A 23 9.55 -21.11 4.59
CA ILE A 23 9.85 -22.34 5.35
C ILE A 23 9.62 -22.05 6.83
N HIS A 24 10.29 -21.04 7.37
CA HIS A 24 10.31 -20.68 8.77
C HIS A 24 10.56 -19.19 8.98
N MET A 25 9.97 -18.62 10.00
CA MET A 25 10.21 -17.26 10.47
C MET A 25 10.12 -17.20 11.98
N GLU A 26 10.94 -16.36 12.61
CA GLU A 26 10.93 -16.12 14.06
C GLU A 26 10.65 -14.65 14.40
N MET A 27 10.21 -14.46 15.64
CA MET A 27 9.94 -13.13 16.22
C MET A 27 11.14 -12.18 16.18
N ALA A 28 12.37 -12.71 16.15
CA ALA A 28 13.58 -11.91 15.97
C ALA A 28 13.71 -11.32 14.56
N GLY A 29 12.85 -11.74 13.62
CA GLY A 29 12.77 -11.19 12.26
C GLY A 29 13.61 -11.92 11.23
N TRP A 30 14.42 -12.94 11.62
CA TRP A 30 15.08 -13.76 10.63
C TRP A 30 14.14 -14.85 10.10
N LYS A 31 14.30 -15.19 8.83
CA LYS A 31 13.45 -16.12 8.12
C LYS A 31 14.21 -17.01 7.17
N ILE A 32 13.69 -18.22 6.94
CA ILE A 32 14.18 -19.16 5.95
C ILE A 32 13.11 -19.28 4.87
N LEU A 33 13.51 -19.06 3.63
CA LEU A 33 12.63 -19.10 2.48
C LEU A 33 13.17 -20.09 1.45
N HIS A 34 12.28 -20.73 0.71
CA HIS A 34 12.65 -21.37 -0.56
C HIS A 34 13.02 -20.30 -1.58
N TYR A 35 14.17 -20.43 -2.18
CA TYR A 35 14.55 -19.59 -3.32
C TYR A 35 13.69 -19.96 -4.52
N VAL A 36 12.94 -18.98 -5.06
CA VAL A 36 12.13 -19.17 -6.25
C VAL A 36 13.04 -19.02 -7.47
N GLN A 37 13.43 -20.17 -8.06
CA GLN A 37 14.36 -20.19 -9.18
C GLN A 37 13.76 -19.50 -10.42
N ASN A 38 14.60 -18.70 -11.11
CA ASN A 38 14.24 -17.99 -12.34
C ASN A 38 12.99 -17.10 -12.21
N ALA A 39 12.63 -16.71 -10.97
CA ALA A 39 11.51 -15.82 -10.73
C ALA A 39 11.73 -14.48 -11.41
N LYS A 40 10.63 -13.91 -11.92
CA LYS A 40 10.56 -12.58 -12.51
C LYS A 40 9.50 -11.79 -11.81
N ASN A 41 9.64 -10.47 -11.79
CA ASN A 41 8.60 -9.59 -11.27
C ASN A 41 7.39 -9.61 -12.20
N CYS A 42 6.19 -9.62 -11.61
CA CYS A 42 4.96 -9.41 -12.38
C CYS A 42 4.98 -8.04 -13.08
N ASN A 43 4.24 -7.94 -14.15
CA ASN A 43 4.01 -6.68 -14.84
C ASN A 43 2.50 -6.53 -15.12
N PHE A 44 1.83 -5.80 -14.27
CA PHE A 44 0.38 -5.64 -14.32
C PHE A 44 -0.09 -4.74 -15.47
N GLU A 45 0.77 -3.89 -15.99
CA GLU A 45 0.47 -3.10 -17.19
C GLU A 45 0.29 -3.99 -18.41
N LYS A 46 1.17 -5.01 -18.54
CA LYS A 46 1.25 -5.89 -19.72
C LYS A 46 0.45 -7.19 -19.58
N SER A 47 0.12 -7.60 -18.34
CA SER A 47 -0.56 -8.88 -18.10
C SER A 47 -1.80 -8.72 -17.22
N ASN A 48 -2.97 -8.76 -17.85
CA ASN A 48 -4.25 -8.81 -17.13
C ASN A 48 -4.41 -10.09 -16.29
N GLU A 49 -3.78 -11.19 -16.71
CA GLU A 49 -3.81 -12.44 -15.94
C GLU A 49 -3.07 -12.28 -14.62
N GLN A 50 -1.84 -11.75 -14.65
CA GLN A 50 -1.06 -11.48 -13.44
C GLN A 50 -1.79 -10.49 -12.52
N LEU A 51 -2.35 -9.41 -13.07
CA LEU A 51 -3.17 -8.46 -12.32
C LEU A 51 -4.35 -9.16 -11.63
N THR A 52 -5.09 -10.00 -12.38
CA THR A 52 -6.26 -10.71 -11.82
C THR A 52 -5.87 -11.66 -10.70
N VAL A 53 -4.75 -12.37 -10.81
CA VAL A 53 -4.24 -13.25 -9.76
C VAL A 53 -3.81 -12.44 -8.55
N ALA A 54 -3.10 -11.32 -8.74
CA ALA A 54 -2.70 -10.42 -7.66
C ALA A 54 -3.91 -9.91 -6.87
N MET A 55 -4.97 -9.46 -7.56
CA MET A 55 -6.20 -8.99 -6.91
C MET A 55 -6.91 -10.11 -6.13
N LYS A 56 -6.94 -11.34 -6.66
CA LYS A 56 -7.46 -12.51 -5.92
C LYS A 56 -6.63 -12.81 -4.67
N TYR A 57 -5.32 -12.60 -4.70
CA TYR A 57 -4.47 -12.77 -3.53
C TYR A 57 -4.79 -11.76 -2.45
N LEU A 58 -4.99 -10.49 -2.83
CA LEU A 58 -5.40 -9.45 -1.89
C LEU A 58 -6.75 -9.78 -1.25
N HIS A 59 -7.75 -10.20 -2.02
CA HIS A 59 -9.05 -10.61 -1.44
C HIS A 59 -8.89 -11.73 -0.42
N ARG A 60 -8.12 -12.78 -0.75
CA ARG A 60 -7.87 -13.89 0.17
C ARG A 60 -7.11 -13.45 1.42
N LEU A 61 -6.21 -12.48 1.31
CA LEU A 61 -5.51 -11.88 2.44
C LEU A 61 -6.48 -11.10 3.33
N HIS A 62 -7.33 -10.28 2.73
CA HIS A 62 -8.30 -9.46 3.44
C HIS A 62 -9.41 -10.27 4.14
N GLU A 63 -9.61 -11.55 3.76
CA GLU A 63 -10.51 -12.49 4.44
C GLU A 63 -9.87 -13.20 5.65
N VAL A 64 -8.56 -13.02 5.87
CA VAL A 64 -7.88 -13.60 7.04
C VAL A 64 -8.30 -12.87 8.29
N GLU A 65 -8.84 -13.60 9.27
CA GLU A 65 -9.13 -13.05 10.60
C GLU A 65 -7.80 -12.80 11.35
N PRO A 66 -7.47 -11.53 11.64
CA PRO A 66 -6.26 -11.18 12.37
C PRO A 66 -6.42 -11.51 13.86
N ASP A 67 -5.35 -11.89 14.52
CA ASP A 67 -5.33 -11.96 15.98
C ASP A 67 -4.93 -10.60 16.61
N GLU A 68 -4.95 -10.53 17.94
CA GLU A 68 -4.68 -9.32 18.71
C GLU A 68 -3.22 -8.81 18.57
N SER A 69 -2.32 -9.62 18.02
CA SER A 69 -0.91 -9.25 17.82
C SER A 69 -0.72 -8.30 16.64
N VAL A 70 -1.66 -8.29 15.68
CA VAL A 70 -1.56 -7.50 14.45
C VAL A 70 -1.88 -6.04 14.74
N LYS A 71 -0.92 -5.14 14.50
CA LYS A 71 -1.04 -3.70 14.72
C LYS A 71 -1.78 -3.01 13.57
N ILE A 72 -2.39 -1.89 13.89
CA ILE A 72 -2.92 -0.98 12.87
C ILE A 72 -1.75 -0.27 12.18
N PHE A 73 -1.74 -0.29 10.86
CA PHE A 73 -0.84 0.48 10.02
C PHE A 73 -1.55 1.76 9.54
N ASP A 74 -1.31 2.86 10.26
CA ASP A 74 -1.88 4.17 9.91
C ASP A 74 -0.89 4.94 9.01
N ASN A 75 -1.21 5.01 7.72
CA ASN A 75 -0.36 5.65 6.69
C ASN A 75 0.06 7.07 7.06
N VAL A 76 -0.88 7.85 7.60
CA VAL A 76 -0.64 9.27 7.90
C VAL A 76 0.23 9.41 9.14
N ALA A 77 -0.07 8.65 10.19
CA ALA A 77 0.71 8.68 11.42
C ALA A 77 2.14 8.16 11.20
N GLU A 78 2.29 7.03 10.49
CA GLU A 78 3.61 6.45 10.20
C GLU A 78 4.41 7.33 9.23
N GLY A 79 3.78 7.90 8.20
CA GLY A 79 4.43 8.85 7.29
C GLY A 79 4.95 10.08 8.02
N LYS A 80 4.15 10.67 8.92
CA LYS A 80 4.59 11.83 9.74
C LYS A 80 5.77 11.49 10.64
N LYS A 81 5.82 10.29 11.23
CA LYS A 81 6.98 9.84 12.02
C LYS A 81 8.25 9.77 11.16
N LEU A 82 8.16 9.22 9.95
CA LEU A 82 9.30 9.16 9.03
C LEU A 82 9.77 10.55 8.62
N MET A 83 8.85 11.47 8.34
CA MET A 83 9.17 12.87 8.04
C MET A 83 9.87 13.57 9.21
N ASP A 84 9.44 13.31 10.47
CA ASP A 84 10.08 13.85 11.66
C ASP A 84 11.51 13.33 11.84
N ILE A 85 11.72 12.03 11.61
CA ILE A 85 13.06 11.43 11.65
C ILE A 85 13.97 12.07 10.58
N ALA A 86 13.47 12.20 9.36
CA ALA A 86 14.20 12.82 8.26
C ALA A 86 14.52 14.30 8.54
N SER A 87 13.64 15.00 9.22
CA SER A 87 13.82 16.42 9.59
C SER A 87 15.03 16.65 10.50
N ALA A 88 15.48 15.65 11.26
CA ALA A 88 16.65 15.77 12.10
C ALA A 88 17.95 16.05 11.31
N THR A 89 18.02 15.63 10.04
CA THR A 89 19.20 15.82 9.16
C THR A 89 18.95 16.71 7.95
N LYS A 90 17.70 16.83 7.49
CA LYS A 90 17.33 17.57 6.25
C LYS A 90 16.65 18.92 6.52
N GLY A 91 16.45 19.30 7.77
CA GLY A 91 15.72 20.51 8.13
C GLY A 91 14.24 20.24 8.38
N ASN A 92 13.46 21.28 8.64
CA ASN A 92 12.05 21.13 9.04
C ASN A 92 11.16 20.77 7.84
N LEU A 93 11.15 19.48 7.47
CA LEU A 93 10.37 18.97 6.33
C LEU A 93 8.87 19.14 6.51
N ARG A 94 8.34 19.07 7.75
CA ARG A 94 6.92 19.37 7.99
C ARG A 94 6.55 20.79 7.61
N LYS A 95 7.44 21.75 7.83
CA LYS A 95 7.21 23.16 7.42
C LYS A 95 7.37 23.31 5.91
N GLU A 96 8.31 22.61 5.32
CA GLU A 96 8.57 22.65 3.87
C GLU A 96 7.37 22.09 3.09
N PHE A 97 6.78 20.99 3.58
CA PHE A 97 5.63 20.34 2.95
C PHE A 97 4.32 20.53 3.75
N ALA A 98 4.17 21.67 4.45
CA ALA A 98 3.05 21.93 5.36
C ALA A 98 1.69 21.80 4.67
N ASP A 99 1.56 22.33 3.45
CA ASP A 99 0.33 22.26 2.65
C ASP A 99 -0.09 20.79 2.40
N LEU A 100 0.85 19.95 1.97
CA LEU A 100 0.56 18.53 1.71
C LEU A 100 0.19 17.77 3.00
N VAL A 101 0.88 18.05 4.09
CA VAL A 101 0.58 17.45 5.39
C VAL A 101 -0.83 17.83 5.84
N GLU A 102 -1.17 19.12 5.78
CA GLU A 102 -2.50 19.63 6.16
C GLU A 102 -3.60 19.00 5.30
N LYS A 103 -3.42 18.98 3.97
CA LYS A 103 -4.39 18.38 3.06
C LYS A 103 -4.64 16.91 3.35
N VAL A 104 -3.60 16.14 3.61
CA VAL A 104 -3.73 14.71 3.97
C VAL A 104 -4.40 14.54 5.34
N GLU A 105 -4.07 15.39 6.32
CA GLU A 105 -4.72 15.38 7.64
C GLU A 105 -6.20 15.75 7.57
N ARG A 106 -6.61 16.59 6.61
CA ARG A 106 -8.03 16.89 6.33
C ARG A 106 -8.73 15.73 5.60
N LEU A 107 -8.08 15.15 4.60
CA LEU A 107 -8.65 14.07 3.78
C LEU A 107 -8.86 12.78 4.59
N TYR A 108 -7.90 12.37 5.38
CA TYR A 108 -7.91 11.02 5.97
C TYR A 108 -9.10 10.75 6.91
N PRO A 109 -9.54 11.69 7.79
CA PRO A 109 -10.77 11.51 8.57
C PRO A 109 -12.03 11.36 7.72
N LEU A 110 -12.13 12.07 6.60
CA LEU A 110 -13.27 11.99 5.68
C LEU A 110 -13.35 10.60 5.05
N VAL A 111 -12.20 10.09 4.59
CA VAL A 111 -12.10 8.74 4.01
C VAL A 111 -12.45 7.67 5.04
N LYS A 112 -12.01 7.81 6.30
CA LYS A 112 -12.38 6.87 7.37
C LYS A 112 -13.88 6.91 7.69
N ALA A 113 -14.49 8.08 7.67
CA ALA A 113 -15.94 8.22 7.83
C ALA A 113 -16.71 7.59 6.67
N ASP A 114 -16.20 7.75 5.44
CA ASP A 114 -16.79 7.15 4.25
C ASP A 114 -16.65 5.63 4.24
N ALA A 115 -15.50 5.09 4.66
CA ALA A 115 -15.32 3.65 4.86
C ALA A 115 -16.38 3.08 5.80
N LYS A 116 -16.62 3.73 6.94
CA LYS A 116 -17.66 3.33 7.89
C LYS A 116 -19.05 3.36 7.26
N ARG A 117 -19.36 4.39 6.47
CA ARG A 117 -20.64 4.54 5.77
C ARG A 117 -20.85 3.45 4.71
N LEU A 118 -19.79 3.05 4.03
CA LEU A 118 -19.77 1.99 3.02
C LEU A 118 -19.73 0.58 3.63
N GLY A 119 -19.59 0.46 4.96
CA GLY A 119 -19.48 -0.82 5.65
C GLY A 119 -18.09 -1.47 5.57
N TYR A 120 -17.05 -0.71 5.21
CA TYR A 120 -15.67 -1.19 5.13
C TYR A 120 -14.98 -1.07 6.51
N GLY A 121 -14.48 -2.21 7.00
CA GLY A 121 -13.67 -2.30 8.20
C GLY A 121 -12.17 -2.38 7.92
N LEU A 122 -11.39 -2.44 9.01
CA LEU A 122 -9.97 -2.78 8.91
C LEU A 122 -9.83 -4.29 8.68
N VAL A 123 -8.91 -4.65 7.79
CA VAL A 123 -8.58 -6.02 7.43
C VAL A 123 -7.06 -6.22 7.47
N LEU A 124 -6.59 -7.45 7.40
CA LEU A 124 -5.18 -7.74 7.26
C LEU A 124 -4.72 -7.29 5.87
N CYS A 125 -3.86 -6.27 5.81
CA CYS A 125 -3.29 -5.73 4.57
C CYS A 125 -1.79 -6.01 4.49
N HIS A 126 -1.29 -6.11 3.27
CA HIS A 126 0.13 -6.17 3.00
C HIS A 126 0.81 -4.80 3.18
N ASN A 127 0.13 -3.73 2.78
CA ASN A 127 0.55 -2.32 2.83
C ASN A 127 1.75 -1.94 1.94
N ASP A 128 2.31 -2.88 1.17
CA ASP A 128 3.39 -2.64 0.18
C ASP A 128 3.18 -3.47 -1.10
N THR A 129 2.00 -3.37 -1.68
CA THR A 129 1.52 -4.20 -2.79
C THR A 129 1.95 -3.67 -4.16
N TYR A 130 3.21 -3.30 -4.37
CA TYR A 130 3.67 -2.89 -5.69
C TYR A 130 4.27 -4.07 -6.47
N GLU A 131 4.39 -3.94 -7.81
CA GLU A 131 4.72 -5.06 -8.71
C GLU A 131 5.99 -5.85 -8.34
N PRO A 132 7.11 -5.25 -7.89
CA PRO A 132 8.29 -6.01 -7.47
C PRO A 132 8.06 -7.00 -6.34
N ASN A 133 7.03 -6.81 -5.51
CA ASN A 133 6.67 -7.76 -4.45
C ASN A 133 5.81 -8.93 -4.96
N TYR A 134 5.47 -8.94 -6.26
CA TYR A 134 4.81 -10.07 -6.92
C TYR A 134 5.79 -10.76 -7.85
N LEU A 135 6.25 -11.94 -7.47
CA LEU A 135 7.13 -12.78 -8.28
C LEU A 135 6.31 -13.85 -9.00
N TYR A 136 6.69 -14.21 -10.22
CA TYR A 136 6.18 -15.40 -10.86
C TYR A 136 7.34 -16.30 -11.30
N ASP A 137 7.14 -17.61 -11.16
CA ASP A 137 8.11 -18.65 -11.54
C ASP A 137 7.92 -19.13 -12.98
N GLU A 138 8.74 -20.07 -13.40
CA GLU A 138 8.69 -20.68 -14.74
C GLU A 138 7.38 -21.45 -15.03
N LYS A 139 6.61 -21.80 -13.98
CA LYS A 139 5.31 -22.45 -14.11
C LYS A 139 4.17 -21.44 -14.15
N GLY A 140 4.48 -20.15 -14.03
CA GLY A 140 3.51 -19.07 -13.94
C GLY A 140 2.84 -18.95 -12.56
N GLU A 141 3.34 -19.65 -11.52
CA GLU A 141 2.86 -19.46 -10.16
C GLU A 141 3.31 -18.12 -9.60
N ILE A 142 2.38 -17.37 -9.01
CA ILE A 142 2.65 -16.05 -8.42
C ILE A 142 2.84 -16.20 -6.90
N TYR A 143 3.78 -15.40 -6.37
CA TYR A 143 4.12 -15.29 -4.97
C TYR A 143 4.05 -13.82 -4.58
N LEU A 144 3.32 -13.49 -3.51
CA LEU A 144 3.38 -12.18 -2.87
C LEU A 144 4.35 -12.28 -1.70
N ILE A 145 5.41 -11.47 -1.74
CA ILE A 145 6.54 -11.51 -0.80
C ILE A 145 6.69 -10.16 -0.10
N ASP A 146 7.59 -10.08 0.88
CA ASP A 146 7.99 -8.87 1.60
C ASP A 146 6.92 -8.26 2.51
N TRP A 147 6.62 -8.98 3.56
CA TRP A 147 5.53 -8.74 4.52
C TRP A 147 5.86 -7.74 5.63
N GLU A 148 6.97 -7.01 5.56
CA GLU A 148 7.48 -6.18 6.67
C GLU A 148 6.59 -4.97 7.04
N TYR A 149 5.71 -4.52 6.12
CA TYR A 149 4.75 -3.42 6.35
C TYR A 149 3.35 -3.90 6.69
N THR A 150 3.17 -5.20 6.84
CA THR A 150 1.86 -5.79 7.18
C THR A 150 1.26 -5.21 8.44
N GLY A 151 -0.03 -5.00 8.41
CA GLY A 151 -0.83 -4.55 9.54
C GLY A 151 -2.31 -4.42 9.16
N LEU A 152 -3.14 -4.09 10.15
CA LEU A 152 -4.54 -3.77 9.89
C LEU A 152 -4.66 -2.43 9.17
N ASN A 153 -5.37 -2.44 8.06
CA ASN A 153 -5.68 -1.24 7.29
C ASN A 153 -6.99 -1.45 6.51
N TYR A 154 -7.44 -0.44 5.81
CA TYR A 154 -8.52 -0.60 4.84
C TYR A 154 -8.00 -1.34 3.60
N ALA A 155 -8.79 -2.25 3.04
CA ALA A 155 -8.44 -3.00 1.82
C ALA A 155 -8.06 -2.07 0.64
N ALA A 156 -8.65 -0.88 0.60
CA ALA A 156 -8.33 0.15 -0.38
C ALA A 156 -6.88 0.66 -0.31
N ASN A 157 -6.18 0.50 0.83
CA ASN A 157 -4.77 0.85 0.92
C ASN A 157 -3.89 -0.06 0.06
N ASP A 158 -4.19 -1.35 0.00
CA ASP A 158 -3.39 -2.27 -0.82
C ASP A 158 -3.51 -1.94 -2.32
N ILE A 159 -4.69 -1.55 -2.81
CA ILE A 159 -4.79 -1.08 -4.19
C ILE A 159 -4.18 0.33 -4.37
N GLY A 160 -4.31 1.20 -3.36
CA GLY A 160 -3.67 2.51 -3.32
C GLY A 160 -2.14 2.43 -3.42
N CYS A 161 -1.52 1.45 -2.77
CA CYS A 161 -0.08 1.18 -2.86
C CYS A 161 0.37 0.82 -4.30
N ILE A 162 -0.41 0.04 -5.05
CA ILE A 162 -0.13 -0.24 -6.46
C ILE A 162 -0.24 1.06 -7.28
N LEU A 163 -1.32 1.82 -7.07
CA LEU A 163 -1.65 2.97 -7.88
C LEU A 163 -0.74 4.17 -7.63
N CYS A 164 -0.20 4.34 -6.43
CA CYS A 164 0.64 5.49 -6.09
C CYS A 164 2.10 5.38 -6.54
N ARG A 165 2.54 4.22 -7.06
CA ARG A 165 3.96 3.95 -7.38
C ARG A 165 4.35 4.24 -8.82
N TYR A 166 3.40 4.48 -9.71
CA TYR A 166 3.62 4.73 -11.13
C TYR A 166 2.69 5.84 -11.63
N ASP A 167 3.06 6.47 -12.75
CA ASP A 167 2.25 7.50 -13.40
C ASP A 167 1.19 6.85 -14.31
N TRP A 168 0.22 6.17 -13.70
CA TRP A 168 -0.88 5.53 -14.43
C TRP A 168 -1.80 6.53 -15.12
N SER A 169 -2.29 6.19 -16.32
CA SER A 169 -3.41 6.91 -16.93
C SER A 169 -4.72 6.64 -16.18
N ASP A 170 -5.72 7.51 -16.36
CA ASP A 170 -7.03 7.32 -15.73
C ASP A 170 -7.67 5.99 -16.16
N GLU A 171 -7.51 5.58 -17.43
CA GLU A 171 -8.01 4.28 -17.92
C GLU A 171 -7.33 3.10 -17.24
N GLN A 172 -6.02 3.22 -16.97
CA GLN A 172 -5.29 2.20 -16.24
C GLN A 172 -5.77 2.12 -14.79
N ILE A 173 -5.95 3.25 -14.11
CA ILE A 173 -6.49 3.30 -12.75
C ILE A 173 -7.87 2.64 -12.69
N GLU A 174 -8.77 3.00 -13.60
CA GLU A 174 -10.10 2.39 -13.69
C GLU A 174 -10.04 0.87 -13.92
N ARG A 175 -9.12 0.40 -14.78
CA ARG A 175 -8.88 -1.03 -15.00
C ARG A 175 -8.45 -1.74 -13.72
N TYR A 176 -7.53 -1.17 -12.94
CA TYR A 176 -7.05 -1.74 -11.69
C TYR A 176 -8.18 -1.81 -10.65
N LEU A 177 -8.90 -0.71 -10.45
CA LEU A 177 -10.02 -0.63 -9.52
C LEU A 177 -11.14 -1.62 -9.89
N LYS A 178 -11.52 -1.68 -11.17
CA LYS A 178 -12.54 -2.62 -11.66
C LYS A 178 -12.09 -4.07 -11.50
N THR A 179 -10.81 -4.37 -11.71
CA THR A 179 -10.28 -5.74 -11.53
C THR A 179 -10.27 -6.11 -10.05
N PHE A 180 -9.92 -5.17 -9.17
CA PHE A 180 -9.93 -5.38 -7.73
C PHE A 180 -11.36 -5.58 -7.20
N VAL A 181 -12.30 -4.70 -7.54
CA VAL A 181 -13.68 -4.79 -7.04
C VAL A 181 -14.47 -5.91 -7.74
N GLY A 182 -14.05 -6.35 -8.95
CA GLY A 182 -14.70 -7.39 -9.73
C GLY A 182 -16.01 -6.96 -10.43
N ARG A 183 -16.37 -5.67 -10.34
CA ARG A 183 -17.56 -5.05 -10.96
C ARG A 183 -17.32 -3.56 -11.19
N THR A 184 -18.29 -2.90 -11.81
CA THR A 184 -18.29 -1.43 -11.85
C THR A 184 -18.51 -0.86 -10.46
N LEU A 185 -17.72 0.14 -10.08
CA LEU A 185 -17.84 0.85 -8.81
C LEU A 185 -19.05 1.81 -8.86
N THR A 186 -19.67 2.03 -7.71
CA THR A 186 -20.55 3.17 -7.51
C THR A 186 -19.72 4.46 -7.41
N GLU A 187 -20.36 5.63 -7.56
CA GLU A 187 -19.66 6.91 -7.40
C GLU A 187 -19.01 7.06 -6.02
N ASP A 188 -19.69 6.60 -4.97
CA ASP A 188 -19.19 6.61 -3.60
C ASP A 188 -17.97 5.70 -3.43
N GLU A 189 -18.01 4.49 -3.97
CA GLU A 189 -16.87 3.57 -3.94
C GLU A 189 -15.70 4.13 -4.75
N HIS A 190 -15.97 4.68 -5.94
CA HIS A 190 -14.94 5.28 -6.77
C HIS A 190 -14.22 6.40 -6.02
N ARG A 191 -14.97 7.35 -5.44
CA ARG A 191 -14.43 8.42 -4.59
C ARG A 191 -13.55 7.84 -3.47
N TYR A 192 -14.05 6.83 -2.75
CA TYR A 192 -13.35 6.19 -1.66
C TYR A 192 -12.02 5.57 -2.09
N TYR A 193 -12.00 4.78 -3.16
CA TYR A 193 -10.78 4.13 -3.65
C TYR A 193 -9.77 5.13 -4.22
N ILE A 194 -10.22 6.13 -4.97
CA ILE A 194 -9.33 7.19 -5.49
C ILE A 194 -8.67 7.97 -4.37
N ALA A 195 -9.36 8.23 -3.28
CA ALA A 195 -8.81 8.94 -2.12
C ALA A 195 -7.67 8.16 -1.41
N PHE A 196 -7.60 6.85 -1.56
CA PHE A 196 -6.47 6.07 -1.05
C PHE A 196 -5.18 6.24 -1.87
N ILE A 197 -5.23 6.72 -3.10
CA ILE A 197 -4.03 7.01 -3.89
C ILE A 197 -3.16 8.06 -3.19
N PRO A 198 -3.63 9.28 -2.87
CA PRO A 198 -2.81 10.27 -2.18
C PRO A 198 -2.48 9.89 -0.73
N ILE A 199 -3.34 9.13 -0.02
CA ILE A 199 -3.05 8.65 1.34
C ILE A 199 -1.87 7.67 1.33
N SER A 200 -1.88 6.67 0.44
CA SER A 200 -0.77 5.73 0.28
C SER A 200 0.49 6.44 -0.25
N ALA A 201 0.31 7.35 -1.21
CA ALA A 201 1.39 8.16 -1.76
C ALA A 201 2.08 9.01 -0.69
N PHE A 202 1.34 9.57 0.26
CA PHE A 202 1.91 10.36 1.36
C PHE A 202 2.86 9.52 2.21
N TYR A 203 2.49 8.30 2.58
CA TYR A 203 3.37 7.41 3.33
C TYR A 203 4.67 7.14 2.58
N TRP A 204 4.59 6.75 1.31
CA TRP A 204 5.76 6.40 0.50
C TRP A 204 6.61 7.62 0.12
N PHE A 205 6.01 8.79 -0.02
CA PHE A 205 6.72 10.05 -0.11
C PHE A 205 7.56 10.32 1.15
N CYS A 206 6.96 10.19 2.34
CA CYS A 206 7.67 10.36 3.61
C CYS A 206 8.76 9.29 3.81
N TRP A 207 8.52 8.06 3.37
CA TRP A 207 9.51 6.99 3.38
C TRP A 207 10.72 7.33 2.50
N GLY A 208 10.50 7.86 1.30
CA GLY A 208 11.58 8.33 0.42
C GLY A 208 12.38 9.49 1.03
N LEU A 209 11.72 10.45 1.69
CA LEU A 209 12.41 11.50 2.46
C LEU A 209 13.31 10.92 3.55
N TYR A 210 12.79 9.94 4.30
CA TYR A 210 13.56 9.24 5.32
C TYR A 210 14.76 8.50 4.74
N LYS A 211 14.60 7.72 3.68
CA LYS A 211 15.72 7.00 3.01
C LYS A 211 16.79 7.96 2.53
N GLY A 212 16.40 9.04 1.85
CA GLY A 212 17.34 10.09 1.44
C GLY A 212 18.05 10.77 2.63
N SER A 213 17.43 10.82 3.82
CA SER A 213 18.04 11.39 5.02
C SER A 213 19.15 10.53 5.63
N VAL A 214 19.11 9.23 5.40
CA VAL A 214 20.13 8.26 5.86
C VAL A 214 21.15 7.90 4.77
N GLY A 215 21.09 8.58 3.63
CA GLY A 215 22.08 8.40 2.54
C GLY A 215 21.74 7.32 1.53
N ASP A 216 20.53 6.77 1.58
CA ASP A 216 19.98 5.85 0.59
C ASP A 216 19.32 6.64 -0.54
N ASP A 217 19.75 6.45 -1.79
CA ASP A 217 19.11 7.10 -2.93
C ASP A 217 17.94 6.27 -3.45
N ASP A 218 16.75 6.57 -2.94
CA ASP A 218 15.49 5.96 -3.36
C ASP A 218 14.61 6.91 -4.19
N SER A 219 15.22 7.78 -4.97
CA SER A 219 14.51 8.72 -5.87
C SER A 219 13.50 8.04 -6.79
N PHE A 220 13.74 6.78 -7.15
CA PHE A 220 12.81 5.96 -7.92
C PHE A 220 11.45 5.78 -7.22
N PHE A 221 11.42 5.65 -5.89
CA PHE A 221 10.19 5.53 -5.12
C PHE A 221 9.59 6.87 -4.72
N PHE A 222 10.44 7.84 -4.38
CA PHE A 222 10.04 9.14 -3.91
C PHE A 222 9.28 9.95 -4.98
N LEU A 223 9.82 10.06 -6.20
CA LEU A 223 9.26 10.92 -7.22
C LEU A 223 7.86 10.51 -7.71
N PRO A 224 7.58 9.23 -8.03
CA PRO A 224 6.23 8.82 -8.40
C PRO A 224 5.21 9.04 -7.28
N SER A 225 5.58 8.72 -6.03
CA SER A 225 4.71 8.93 -4.88
C SER A 225 4.40 10.41 -4.66
N TYR A 226 5.40 11.29 -4.76
CA TYR A 226 5.19 12.73 -4.67
C TYR A 226 4.26 13.25 -5.77
N ARG A 227 4.49 12.84 -7.05
CA ARG A 227 3.64 13.26 -8.17
C ARG A 227 2.20 12.80 -8.00
N ASN A 228 1.97 11.57 -7.57
CA ASN A 228 0.63 11.05 -7.33
C ASN A 228 -0.04 11.70 -6.12
N LEU A 229 0.71 12.01 -5.06
CA LEU A 229 0.20 12.78 -3.94
C LEU A 229 -0.33 14.14 -4.41
N VAL A 230 0.48 14.91 -5.13
CA VAL A 230 0.11 16.24 -5.65
C VAL A 230 -1.04 16.15 -6.66
N ARG A 231 -1.01 15.15 -7.55
CA ARG A 231 -2.05 14.97 -8.59
C ARG A 231 -3.43 14.71 -8.00
N PHE A 232 -3.51 13.92 -6.92
CA PHE A 232 -4.79 13.40 -6.44
C PHE A 232 -5.32 14.05 -5.17
N ILE A 233 -4.50 14.79 -4.40
CA ILE A 233 -4.91 15.29 -3.09
C ILE A 233 -6.07 16.30 -3.16
N ASP A 234 -5.98 17.28 -4.07
CA ASP A 234 -7.00 18.31 -4.20
C ASP A 234 -8.28 17.73 -4.82
N PHE A 235 -8.15 16.92 -5.86
CA PHE A 235 -9.28 16.20 -6.45
C PHE A 235 -10.02 15.33 -5.40
N ALA A 236 -9.27 14.64 -4.54
CA ALA A 236 -9.86 13.83 -3.49
C ALA A 236 -10.62 14.71 -2.47
N LEU A 237 -10.02 15.80 -1.99
CA LEU A 237 -10.69 16.74 -1.08
C LEU A 237 -11.97 17.34 -1.68
N GLU A 238 -11.91 17.82 -2.91
CA GLU A 238 -13.08 18.37 -3.63
C GLU A 238 -14.21 17.34 -3.74
N SER A 239 -13.88 16.08 -3.99
CA SER A 239 -14.86 14.98 -4.08
C SER A 239 -15.61 14.72 -2.76
N TYR A 240 -15.05 15.15 -1.63
CA TYR A 240 -15.68 15.15 -0.30
C TYR A 240 -16.34 16.49 0.05
N GLY A 241 -16.40 17.45 -0.87
CA GLY A 241 -17.01 18.76 -0.67
C GLY A 241 -16.13 19.78 0.07
N GLU A 242 -14.86 19.45 0.30
CA GLU A 242 -13.86 20.37 0.81
C GLU A 242 -13.39 21.29 -0.34
N LYS A 243 -13.63 22.60 -0.19
CA LYS A 243 -13.11 23.61 -1.14
C LYS A 243 -11.89 24.30 -0.51
N GLU A 244 -10.96 24.73 -1.33
CA GLU A 244 -9.86 25.59 -0.93
C GLU A 244 -10.35 26.87 -0.23
#